data_b77d74570975a79328723cb7985118dd
#
_entry.id   b77d74570975a79328723cb7985118dd
#
_cell.length_a   1.000
_cell.length_b   1.000
_cell.length_c   1.000
_cell.angle_alpha   90.00
_cell.angle_beta   90.00
_cell.angle_gamma   90.00
#
_symmetry.space_group_name_H-M   'P 1'
#
loop_
_entity.id
_entity.type
_entity.pdbx_description
1 polymer ?
#
loop_
_entity_poly.entity_id
_entity_poly.type
_entity_poly.pdbx_seq_one_letter_code
_entity_poly.pdbx_strand_id
1 'polypeptide(L)'
;RILPEADVILAVGTELSETDSFVERLNFKGRIIRIDIDPSKINDFYPADLGIVADAQSTIQALSVELNDFCATGVEAAKERTALIRSKIRQGLGAAEKQHAGVLDALATVAPTDIIWSGDACQLVYTGAFTLPLRMPRKWFYPAGYCALGNALPNAIGARLARPETP
;
A
#
# COMPACT_ATOMS: atom_id res chain seq x y z
N ARG A 1 9.26 2.91 -8.63
CA ARG A 1 10.43 3.83 -8.77
C ARG A 1 11.40 3.75 -7.59
N ILE A 2 11.01 3.24 -6.41
CA ILE A 2 11.90 3.02 -5.26
C ILE A 2 12.43 1.58 -5.29
N LEU A 3 11.56 0.61 -5.50
CA LEU A 3 11.87 -0.80 -5.41
C LEU A 3 13.09 -1.25 -6.24
N PRO A 4 13.31 -0.75 -7.48
CA PRO A 4 14.49 -1.12 -8.26
C PRO A 4 15.83 -0.67 -7.68
N GLU A 5 15.81 0.22 -6.70
CA GLU A 5 17.01 0.80 -6.10
C GLU A 5 17.20 0.35 -4.62
N ALA A 6 16.27 -0.45 -4.10
CA ALA A 6 16.36 -0.98 -2.75
C ALA A 6 17.38 -2.13 -2.68
N ASP A 7 18.22 -2.14 -1.64
CA ASP A 7 19.17 -3.22 -1.37
C ASP A 7 18.49 -4.47 -0.83
N VAL A 8 17.40 -4.26 -0.07
CA VAL A 8 16.57 -5.31 0.51
C VAL A 8 15.09 -4.93 0.33
N ILE A 9 14.30 -5.89 -0.08
CA ILE A 9 12.85 -5.77 -0.21
C ILE A 9 12.22 -6.76 0.75
N LEU A 10 11.49 -6.24 1.73
CA LEU A 10 10.69 -7.04 2.64
C LEU A 10 9.25 -7.06 2.15
N ALA A 11 8.83 -8.20 1.61
CA ALA A 11 7.47 -8.45 1.12
C ALA A 11 6.70 -9.27 2.13
N VAL A 12 5.64 -8.71 2.71
CA VAL A 12 4.86 -9.32 3.79
C VAL A 12 3.41 -9.47 3.37
N GLY A 13 2.93 -10.70 3.25
CA GLY A 13 1.55 -11.01 2.91
C GLY A 13 1.11 -10.38 1.59
N THR A 14 1.96 -10.42 0.56
CA THR A 14 1.67 -9.81 -0.74
C THR A 14 2.05 -10.71 -1.89
N GLU A 15 1.20 -10.76 -2.90
CA GLU A 15 1.49 -11.48 -4.14
C GLU A 15 2.45 -10.72 -5.05
N LEU A 16 2.70 -9.42 -4.82
CA LEU A 16 3.44 -8.53 -5.72
C LEU A 16 2.87 -8.59 -7.15
N SER A 17 1.56 -8.64 -7.25
CA SER A 17 0.86 -8.87 -8.49
C SER A 17 0.96 -7.69 -9.47
N GLU A 18 0.64 -7.96 -10.72
CA GLU A 18 0.54 -6.91 -11.75
C GLU A 18 -0.50 -5.85 -11.37
N THR A 19 -1.60 -6.26 -10.71
CA THR A 19 -2.66 -5.34 -10.25
C THR A 19 -2.18 -4.35 -9.20
N ASP A 20 -1.13 -4.68 -8.45
CA ASP A 20 -0.55 -3.80 -7.44
C ASP A 20 0.40 -2.76 -8.04
N SER A 21 1.01 -3.07 -9.18
CA SER A 21 2.08 -2.28 -9.76
C SER A 21 1.74 -1.65 -11.12
N PHE A 22 0.74 -2.18 -11.82
CA PHE A 22 0.36 -1.85 -13.20
C PHE A 22 1.52 -2.03 -14.20
N VAL A 23 2.44 -2.93 -13.88
CA VAL A 23 3.52 -3.36 -14.77
C VAL A 23 3.61 -4.88 -14.75
N GLU A 24 3.90 -5.47 -15.88
CA GLU A 24 4.01 -6.93 -16.04
C GLU A 24 5.03 -7.54 -15.07
N ARG A 25 6.15 -6.86 -14.87
CA ARG A 25 7.19 -7.33 -13.96
C ARG A 25 7.96 -6.18 -13.32
N LEU A 26 8.07 -6.23 -11.99
CA LEU A 26 8.93 -5.35 -11.22
C LEU A 26 10.41 -5.80 -11.37
N ASN A 27 11.29 -4.83 -11.59
CA ASN A 27 12.72 -5.10 -11.67
C ASN A 27 13.38 -4.85 -10.30
N PHE A 28 13.49 -5.89 -9.50
CA PHE A 28 14.22 -5.85 -8.24
C PHE A 28 15.69 -6.09 -8.47
N LYS A 29 16.56 -5.28 -7.86
CA LYS A 29 18.01 -5.45 -7.85
C LYS A 29 18.54 -5.95 -6.53
N GLY A 30 17.82 -5.66 -5.45
CA GLY A 30 18.14 -6.08 -4.10
C GLY A 30 17.61 -7.45 -3.76
N ARG A 31 17.99 -7.95 -2.59
CA ARG A 31 17.52 -9.23 -2.05
C ARG A 31 16.04 -9.14 -1.67
N ILE A 32 15.32 -10.21 -1.92
CA ILE A 32 13.89 -10.32 -1.59
C ILE A 32 13.72 -11.23 -0.38
N ILE A 33 13.19 -10.68 0.69
CA ILE A 33 12.73 -11.43 1.87
C ILE A 33 11.21 -11.51 1.78
N ARG A 34 10.65 -12.71 1.74
CA ARG A 34 9.19 -12.90 1.70
C ARG A 34 8.71 -13.55 2.99
N ILE A 35 7.66 -12.97 3.56
CA ILE A 35 6.91 -13.51 4.69
C ILE A 35 5.49 -13.75 4.21
N ASP A 36 5.06 -14.99 4.16
CA ASP A 36 3.71 -15.35 3.78
C ASP A 36 3.24 -16.58 4.53
N ILE A 37 1.94 -16.68 4.80
CA ILE A 37 1.36 -17.85 5.43
C ILE A 37 1.19 -19.00 4.44
N ASP A 38 1.10 -18.68 3.14
CA ASP A 38 1.02 -19.67 2.07
C ASP A 38 2.42 -19.99 1.53
N PRO A 39 2.90 -21.23 1.70
CA PRO A 39 4.22 -21.64 1.21
C PRO A 39 4.36 -21.51 -0.31
N SER A 40 3.27 -21.59 -1.07
CA SER A 40 3.30 -21.47 -2.52
C SER A 40 3.70 -20.05 -2.99
N LYS A 41 3.48 -19.04 -2.15
CA LYS A 41 3.78 -17.62 -2.46
C LYS A 41 5.25 -17.26 -2.26
N ILE A 42 6.03 -18.10 -1.58
CA ILE A 42 7.45 -17.80 -1.29
C ILE A 42 8.29 -17.78 -2.57
N ASN A 43 8.02 -18.70 -3.49
CA ASN A 43 8.82 -18.87 -4.70
C ASN A 43 7.96 -18.86 -5.98
N ASP A 44 6.93 -18.02 -5.99
CA ASP A 44 6.07 -17.83 -7.15
C ASP A 44 6.74 -16.94 -8.22
N PHE A 45 6.07 -15.86 -8.63
CA PHE A 45 6.53 -14.96 -9.69
C PHE A 45 7.82 -14.19 -9.33
N TYR A 46 8.05 -13.92 -8.03
CA TYR A 46 9.27 -13.31 -7.48
C TYR A 46 9.86 -14.23 -6.39
N PRO A 47 10.74 -15.18 -6.75
CA PRO A 47 11.36 -16.08 -5.78
C PRO A 47 12.10 -15.31 -4.70
N ALA A 48 11.97 -15.76 -3.45
CA ALA A 48 12.63 -15.16 -2.31
C ALA A 48 14.09 -15.59 -2.21
N ASP A 49 15.00 -14.66 -1.87
CA ASP A 49 16.33 -15.01 -1.37
C ASP A 49 16.24 -15.59 0.05
N LEU A 50 15.27 -15.11 0.84
CA LEU A 50 14.91 -15.64 2.14
C LEU A 50 13.39 -15.73 2.27
N GLY A 51 12.87 -16.93 2.35
CA GLY A 51 11.43 -17.19 2.53
C GLY A 51 11.10 -17.61 3.94
N ILE A 52 10.08 -17.01 4.52
CA ILE A 52 9.57 -17.32 5.86
C ILE A 52 8.08 -17.66 5.72
N VAL A 53 7.75 -18.94 5.92
CA VAL A 53 6.35 -19.41 5.93
C VAL A 53 5.82 -19.24 7.35
N ALA A 54 5.12 -18.14 7.60
CA ALA A 54 4.60 -17.83 8.93
C ALA A 54 3.53 -16.73 8.88
N ASP A 55 2.80 -16.58 9.98
CA ASP A 55 1.90 -15.45 10.19
C ASP A 55 2.66 -14.12 10.22
N ALA A 56 2.15 -13.14 9.47
CA ALA A 56 2.79 -11.83 9.33
C ALA A 56 2.91 -11.07 10.65
N GLN A 57 1.87 -11.12 11.49
CA GLN A 57 1.87 -10.38 12.75
C GLN A 57 2.95 -10.92 13.71
N SER A 58 2.98 -12.23 13.92
CA SER A 58 3.94 -12.88 14.81
C SER A 58 5.38 -12.69 14.32
N THR A 59 5.59 -12.77 13.01
CA THR A 59 6.93 -12.60 12.41
C THR A 59 7.42 -11.16 12.55
N ILE A 60 6.57 -10.17 12.27
CA ILE A 60 6.94 -8.75 12.44
C ILE A 60 7.17 -8.40 13.91
N GLN A 61 6.41 -8.97 14.84
CA GLN A 61 6.65 -8.80 16.26
C GLN A 61 8.02 -9.34 16.68
N ALA A 62 8.36 -10.57 16.27
CA ALA A 62 9.68 -11.15 16.54
C ALA A 62 10.81 -10.32 15.92
N LEU A 63 10.66 -9.92 14.65
CA LEU A 63 11.63 -9.06 13.98
C LEU A 63 11.81 -7.71 14.69
N SER A 64 10.73 -7.11 15.20
CA SER A 64 10.79 -5.85 15.94
C SER A 64 11.58 -5.98 17.25
N VAL A 65 11.47 -7.12 17.92
CA VAL A 65 12.26 -7.40 19.14
C VAL A 65 13.74 -7.53 18.79
N GLU A 66 14.08 -8.29 17.77
CA GLU A 66 15.47 -8.49 17.33
C GLU A 66 16.13 -7.20 16.83
N LEU A 67 15.35 -6.30 16.24
CA LEU A 67 15.85 -5.02 15.72
C LEU A 67 15.79 -3.87 16.73
N ASN A 68 15.36 -4.11 17.97
CA ASN A 68 15.18 -3.06 18.96
C ASN A 68 16.45 -2.23 19.22
N ASP A 69 17.60 -2.86 19.19
CA ASP A 69 18.90 -2.23 19.43
C ASP A 69 19.57 -1.67 18.16
N PHE A 70 18.92 -1.82 17.02
CA PHE A 70 19.41 -1.28 15.76
C PHE A 70 18.95 0.15 15.54
N CYS A 71 19.90 1.06 15.39
CA CYS A 71 19.63 2.43 14.97
C CYS A 71 19.53 2.49 13.43
N ALA A 72 18.37 2.86 12.94
CA ALA A 72 18.19 3.09 11.50
C ALA A 72 19.05 4.28 11.04
N THR A 73 19.91 4.04 10.05
CA THR A 73 20.66 5.09 9.35
C THR A 73 19.91 5.54 8.10
N GLY A 74 20.07 6.80 7.70
CA GLY A 74 19.47 7.30 6.44
C GLY A 74 17.98 7.61 6.51
N VAL A 75 17.36 7.71 7.68
CA VAL A 75 15.93 7.99 7.84
C VAL A 75 15.52 9.30 7.17
N GLU A 76 16.30 10.36 7.34
CA GLU A 76 15.99 11.67 6.73
C GLU A 76 16.12 11.62 5.20
N ALA A 77 17.16 10.99 4.67
CA ALA A 77 17.31 10.79 3.24
C ALA A 77 16.13 9.95 2.65
N ALA A 78 15.64 8.96 3.37
CA ALA A 78 14.48 8.17 2.97
C ALA A 78 13.19 9.00 2.97
N LYS A 79 12.99 9.90 3.95
CA LYS A 79 11.86 10.83 4.00
C LYS A 79 11.90 11.81 2.82
N GLU A 80 13.03 12.45 2.59
CA GLU A 80 13.22 13.39 1.47
C GLU A 80 12.97 12.70 0.13
N ARG A 81 13.51 11.50 -0.05
CA ARG A 81 13.31 10.69 -1.25
C ARG A 81 11.85 10.33 -1.45
N THR A 82 11.14 9.93 -0.40
CA THR A 82 9.72 9.62 -0.45
C THR A 82 8.90 10.84 -0.85
N ALA A 83 9.19 12.01 -0.27
CA ALA A 83 8.54 13.26 -0.62
C ALA A 83 8.78 13.65 -2.08
N LEU A 84 10.01 13.52 -2.57
CA LEU A 84 10.36 13.77 -3.96
C LEU A 84 9.60 12.85 -4.92
N ILE A 85 9.50 11.57 -4.61
CA ILE A 85 8.79 10.59 -5.45
C ILE A 85 7.29 10.89 -5.47
N ARG A 86 6.68 11.22 -4.34
CA ARG A 86 5.27 11.66 -4.28
C ARG A 86 5.02 12.88 -5.15
N SER A 87 5.92 13.87 -5.09
CA SER A 87 5.85 15.07 -5.95
C SER A 87 5.94 14.71 -7.43
N LYS A 88 6.89 13.83 -7.80
CA LYS A 88 7.04 13.36 -9.20
C LYS A 88 5.81 12.58 -9.68
N ILE A 89 5.18 11.77 -8.83
CA ILE A 89 3.94 11.08 -9.17
C ILE A 89 2.86 12.11 -9.50
N ARG A 90 2.63 13.09 -8.62
CA ARG A 90 1.61 14.14 -8.85
C ARG A 90 1.90 14.98 -10.10
N GLN A 91 3.14 15.33 -10.37
CA GLN A 91 3.54 16.06 -11.59
C GLN A 91 3.29 15.26 -12.85
N GLY A 92 3.51 13.95 -12.80
CA GLY A 92 3.35 13.02 -13.92
C GLY A 92 1.92 12.54 -14.20
N LEU A 93 0.92 13.01 -13.44
CA LEU A 93 -0.48 12.66 -13.67
C LEU A 93 -0.97 13.16 -15.03
N GLY A 94 -1.73 12.34 -15.73
CA GLY A 94 -2.47 12.70 -16.92
C GLY A 94 -3.63 13.66 -16.62
N ALA A 95 -4.29 14.16 -17.66
CA ALA A 95 -5.36 15.15 -17.48
C ALA A 95 -6.53 14.63 -16.63
N ALA A 96 -6.99 13.41 -16.89
CA ALA A 96 -8.07 12.78 -16.11
C ALA A 96 -7.65 12.54 -14.66
N GLU A 97 -6.44 12.02 -14.44
CA GLU A 97 -5.91 11.76 -13.09
C GLU A 97 -5.72 13.04 -12.27
N LYS A 98 -5.37 14.15 -12.90
CA LYS A 98 -5.31 15.48 -12.25
C LYS A 98 -6.69 15.93 -11.77
N GLN A 99 -7.74 15.67 -12.57
CA GLN A 99 -9.12 15.96 -12.15
C GLN A 99 -9.53 15.06 -10.98
N HIS A 100 -9.23 13.77 -11.04
CA HIS A 100 -9.48 12.84 -9.94
C HIS A 100 -8.75 13.26 -8.66
N ALA A 101 -7.47 13.60 -8.75
CA ALA A 101 -6.68 14.08 -7.63
C ALA A 101 -7.27 15.37 -7.03
N GLY A 102 -7.75 16.29 -7.85
CA GLY A 102 -8.42 17.50 -7.40
C GLY A 102 -9.69 17.22 -6.60
N VAL A 103 -10.52 16.28 -7.06
CA VAL A 103 -11.71 15.83 -6.31
C VAL A 103 -11.32 15.19 -4.98
N LEU A 104 -10.32 14.30 -4.99
CA LEU A 104 -9.84 13.62 -3.78
C LEU A 104 -9.24 14.59 -2.77
N ASP A 105 -8.48 15.59 -3.23
CA ASP A 105 -7.91 16.64 -2.38
C ASP A 105 -9.02 17.50 -1.75
N ALA A 106 -10.06 17.86 -2.52
CA ALA A 106 -11.21 18.59 -2.00
C ALA A 106 -11.96 17.77 -0.92
N LEU A 107 -12.21 16.50 -1.18
CA LEU A 107 -12.81 15.58 -0.21
C LEU A 107 -11.94 15.45 1.04
N ALA A 108 -10.64 15.25 0.90
CA ALA A 108 -9.71 15.13 2.02
C ALA A 108 -9.59 16.41 2.86
N THR A 109 -9.89 17.58 2.28
CA THR A 109 -9.88 18.86 3.00
C THR A 109 -11.06 18.99 3.96
N VAL A 110 -12.22 18.44 3.60
CA VAL A 110 -13.44 18.53 4.41
C VAL A 110 -13.70 17.29 5.26
N ALA A 111 -13.07 16.19 4.93
CA ALA A 111 -13.24 14.93 5.65
C ALA A 111 -12.56 14.96 7.02
N PRO A 112 -13.18 14.39 8.06
CA PRO A 112 -12.53 14.15 9.34
C PRO A 112 -11.24 13.36 9.20
N THR A 113 -10.27 13.58 10.08
CA THR A 113 -8.94 12.94 10.03
C THR A 113 -8.98 11.43 10.22
N ASP A 114 -10.02 10.92 10.88
CA ASP A 114 -10.23 9.51 11.20
C ASP A 114 -11.24 8.82 10.27
N ILE A 115 -11.69 9.50 9.20
CA ILE A 115 -12.64 8.96 8.22
C ILE A 115 -12.18 7.60 7.66
N ILE A 116 -13.14 6.73 7.40
CA ILE A 116 -12.94 5.49 6.66
C ILE A 116 -13.41 5.70 5.22
N TRP A 117 -12.50 5.56 4.29
CA TRP A 117 -12.77 5.63 2.85
C TRP A 117 -13.17 4.26 2.34
N SER A 118 -14.26 4.19 1.62
CA SER A 118 -14.67 2.99 0.91
C SER A 118 -14.88 3.33 -0.57
N GLY A 119 -14.16 2.65 -1.42
CA GLY A 119 -14.18 2.87 -2.85
C GLY A 119 -14.51 1.60 -3.62
N ASP A 120 -15.04 1.81 -4.81
CA ASP A 120 -15.26 0.74 -5.77
C ASP A 120 -14.13 0.66 -6.79
N ALA A 121 -14.12 -0.36 -7.65
CA ALA A 121 -13.16 -0.48 -8.74
C ALA A 121 -13.45 0.58 -9.81
N CYS A 122 -12.94 1.78 -9.65
CA CYS A 122 -13.10 2.88 -10.59
C CYS A 122 -11.86 3.76 -10.68
N GLN A 123 -11.75 4.55 -11.75
CA GLN A 123 -10.58 5.38 -12.04
C GLN A 123 -10.24 6.38 -10.93
N LEU A 124 -11.26 6.96 -10.29
CA LEU A 124 -11.06 7.86 -9.15
C LEU A 124 -10.35 7.15 -7.99
N VAL A 125 -10.76 5.93 -7.68
CA VAL A 125 -10.20 5.12 -6.59
C VAL A 125 -8.80 4.64 -6.92
N TYR A 126 -8.54 4.26 -8.16
CA TYR A 126 -7.17 3.91 -8.60
C TYR A 126 -6.23 5.10 -8.50
N THR A 127 -6.67 6.31 -8.89
CA THR A 127 -5.90 7.53 -8.66
C THR A 127 -5.69 7.77 -7.16
N GLY A 128 -6.70 7.52 -6.34
CA GLY A 128 -6.64 7.65 -4.88
C GLY A 128 -5.59 6.76 -4.23
N ALA A 129 -5.41 5.54 -4.73
CA ALA A 129 -4.45 4.58 -4.17
C ALA A 129 -3.01 5.13 -4.12
N PHE A 130 -2.64 6.04 -5.02
CA PHE A 130 -1.31 6.66 -5.03
C PHE A 130 -1.28 8.17 -4.79
N THR A 131 -2.43 8.83 -4.62
CA THR A 131 -2.49 10.29 -4.38
C THR A 131 -3.10 10.68 -3.05
N LEU A 132 -4.02 9.87 -2.49
CA LEU A 132 -4.70 10.20 -1.25
C LEU A 132 -3.77 10.03 -0.04
N PRO A 133 -3.57 11.06 0.80
CA PRO A 133 -2.70 10.98 1.96
C PRO A 133 -3.41 10.26 3.12
N LEU A 134 -3.24 8.95 3.21
CA LEU A 134 -3.75 8.16 4.33
C LEU A 134 -2.79 8.29 5.52
N ARG A 135 -3.30 8.65 6.68
CA ARG A 135 -2.53 8.88 7.91
C ARG A 135 -2.61 7.75 8.91
N MET A 136 -3.61 6.87 8.77
CA MET A 136 -3.90 5.80 9.71
C MET A 136 -4.13 4.48 8.96
N PRO A 137 -3.73 3.34 9.53
CA PRO A 137 -4.01 2.03 8.96
C PRO A 137 -5.51 1.73 8.96
N ARG A 138 -5.94 0.84 8.07
CA ARG A 138 -7.34 0.37 7.95
C ARG A 138 -8.36 1.49 7.68
N LYS A 139 -7.94 2.52 6.93
CA LYS A 139 -8.79 3.67 6.58
C LYS A 139 -9.10 3.76 5.08
N TRP A 140 -8.64 2.78 4.31
CA TRP A 140 -8.87 2.71 2.87
C TRP A 140 -9.27 1.29 2.47
N PHE A 141 -10.48 1.14 1.96
CA PHE A 141 -11.03 -0.12 1.48
C PHE A 141 -11.40 0.01 0.01
N TYR A 142 -10.83 -0.84 -0.82
CA TYR A 142 -11.22 -0.99 -2.21
C TYR A 142 -10.87 -2.41 -2.69
N PRO A 143 -11.56 -2.94 -3.69
CA PRO A 143 -11.39 -4.32 -4.13
C PRO A 143 -10.22 -4.47 -5.10
N ALA A 144 -8.98 -4.41 -4.61
CA ALA A 144 -7.77 -4.44 -5.44
C ALA A 144 -7.61 -5.74 -6.25
N GLY A 145 -7.92 -6.90 -5.64
CA GLY A 145 -7.64 -8.20 -6.26
C GLY A 145 -8.62 -8.59 -7.36
N TYR A 146 -9.92 -8.60 -7.05
CA TYR A 146 -10.96 -9.14 -7.95
C TYR A 146 -11.86 -8.08 -8.58
N CYS A 147 -11.58 -6.80 -8.38
CA CYS A 147 -12.38 -5.70 -8.91
C CYS A 147 -13.89 -5.88 -8.68
N ALA A 148 -14.29 -6.30 -7.48
CA ALA A 148 -15.66 -6.61 -7.12
C ALA A 148 -16.54 -5.35 -7.17
N LEU A 149 -17.09 -5.04 -8.33
CA LEU A 149 -17.96 -3.88 -8.55
C LEU A 149 -19.17 -3.92 -7.61
N GLY A 150 -19.51 -2.77 -7.01
CA GLY A 150 -20.57 -2.66 -6.00
C GLY A 150 -20.09 -2.89 -4.57
N ASN A 151 -18.79 -3.13 -4.35
CA ASN A 151 -18.20 -3.44 -3.05
C ASN A 151 -18.13 -2.22 -2.09
N ALA A 152 -18.11 -1.00 -2.62
CA ALA A 152 -17.95 0.20 -1.82
C ALA A 152 -19.07 0.38 -0.78
N LEU A 153 -20.33 0.23 -1.20
CA LEU A 153 -21.47 0.45 -0.32
C LEU A 153 -21.55 -0.57 0.83
N PRO A 154 -21.49 -1.90 0.60
CA PRO A 154 -21.52 -2.86 1.69
C PRO A 154 -20.32 -2.71 2.63
N ASN A 155 -19.13 -2.37 2.14
CA ASN A 155 -17.98 -2.08 2.99
C ASN A 155 -18.21 -0.84 3.87
N ALA A 156 -18.78 0.23 3.31
CA ALA A 156 -19.11 1.44 4.07
C ALA A 156 -20.14 1.14 5.17
N ILE A 157 -21.18 0.36 4.85
CA ILE A 157 -22.18 -0.08 5.83
C ILE A 157 -21.53 -0.93 6.94
N GLY A 158 -20.70 -1.90 6.56
CA GLY A 158 -19.97 -2.74 7.51
C GLY A 158 -19.03 -1.92 8.41
N ALA A 159 -18.30 -0.97 7.83
CA ALA A 159 -17.44 -0.06 8.58
C ALA A 159 -18.24 0.79 9.59
N ARG A 160 -19.39 1.31 9.16
CA ARG A 160 -20.28 2.10 10.03
C ARG A 160 -20.85 1.27 11.19
N LEU A 161 -21.23 0.01 10.93
CA LEU A 161 -21.72 -0.90 11.97
C LEU A 161 -20.61 -1.28 12.96
N ALA A 162 -19.39 -1.52 12.47
CA ALA A 162 -18.26 -1.89 13.30
C ALA A 162 -17.67 -0.70 14.08
N ARG A 163 -17.83 0.51 13.56
CA ARG A 163 -17.28 1.76 14.12
C ARG A 163 -18.32 2.88 14.04
N PRO A 164 -19.38 2.82 14.86
CA PRO A 164 -20.51 3.76 14.77
C PRO A 164 -20.12 5.21 15.04
N GLU A 165 -19.02 5.46 15.76
CA GLU A 165 -18.51 6.80 16.05
C GLU A 165 -17.53 7.35 15.00
N THR A 166 -17.10 6.53 14.05
CA THR A 166 -16.16 6.94 12.98
C THR A 166 -16.95 7.28 11.71
N PRO A 167 -16.73 8.43 11.09
CA PRO A 167 -17.39 8.79 9.83
C PRO A 167 -16.85 7.97 8.66
#